data_7badc49e64e81d52e80de336fe58140b
#
_entry.id   7badc49e64e81d52e80de336fe58140b
#
_cell.length_a   1.000
_cell.length_b   1.000
_cell.length_c   1.000
_cell.angle_alpha   90.00
_cell.angle_beta   90.00
_cell.angle_gamma   90.00
#
_symmetry.space_group_name_H-M   'P 1'
#
loop_
_entity.id
_entity.type
_entity.pdbx_description
1 polymer ?
#
loop_
_entity_poly.entity_id
_entity_poly.type
_entity_poly.pdbx_seq_one_letter_code
_entity_poly.pdbx_strand_id
1 'polypeptide(L)'
;AVAAGAHAMFLPHGLGHMMGMDVHDMENLDQINVGFDAETRPRLDQFGTNCLRMGRRLEEGFVVTDEPGIYFIPALIDDWKASGHCAEFLNFDMLETYKDFGGIRIEDDVLITKDGCRFLGEDRIPYHPKDVEEFMANN
;
A
#
# COMPACT_ATOMS: atom_id res chain seq x y z
N ALA A 1 8.71 2.64 15.05
CA ALA A 1 7.39 2.92 14.45
C ALA A 1 6.89 1.73 13.60
N VAL A 2 7.64 1.31 12.58
CA VAL A 2 7.19 0.21 11.68
C VAL A 2 7.02 -1.11 12.44
N ALA A 3 7.99 -1.50 13.27
CA ALA A 3 7.90 -2.73 14.06
C ALA A 3 6.74 -2.73 15.08
N ALA A 4 6.32 -1.55 15.54
CA ALA A 4 5.17 -1.36 16.41
C ALA A 4 3.82 -1.29 15.67
N GLY A 5 3.84 -1.24 14.34
CA GLY A 5 2.64 -1.11 13.51
C GLY A 5 2.11 0.31 13.31
N ALA A 6 2.84 1.35 13.80
CA ALA A 6 2.38 2.73 13.70
C ALA A 6 2.20 3.22 12.24
N HIS A 7 2.90 2.62 11.28
CA HIS A 7 2.74 2.92 9.86
C HIS A 7 1.34 2.62 9.33
N ALA A 8 0.63 1.66 9.95
CA ALA A 8 -0.71 1.28 9.53
C ALA A 8 -1.77 2.37 9.82
N MET A 9 -1.44 3.39 10.60
CA MET A 9 -2.26 4.61 10.71
C MET A 9 -2.45 5.27 9.33
N PHE A 10 -1.42 5.21 8.47
CA PHE A 10 -1.38 5.88 7.18
C PHE A 10 -1.48 4.93 5.99
N LEU A 11 -0.93 3.71 6.12
CA LEU A 11 -0.92 2.67 5.10
C LEU A 11 -1.43 1.36 5.71
N PRO A 12 -2.77 1.16 5.78
CA PRO A 12 -3.35 -0.02 6.42
C PRO A 12 -3.45 -1.24 5.50
N HIS A 13 -2.68 -1.27 4.43
CA HIS A 13 -2.64 -2.36 3.44
C HIS A 13 -1.22 -2.65 2.96
N GLY A 14 -1.04 -3.64 2.08
CA GLY A 14 0.25 -3.97 1.47
C GLY A 14 0.66 -2.98 0.38
N LEU A 15 1.94 -3.01 0.01
CA LEU A 15 2.47 -2.18 -1.07
C LEU A 15 2.05 -2.68 -2.45
N GLY A 16 1.68 -3.96 -2.59
CA GLY A 16 1.26 -4.53 -3.87
C GLY A 16 0.86 -6.00 -3.76
N HIS A 17 0.48 -6.56 -4.87
CA HIS A 17 0.05 -7.95 -5.02
C HIS A 17 0.41 -8.50 -6.41
N MET A 18 0.33 -9.82 -6.57
CA MET A 18 0.43 -10.46 -7.87
C MET A 18 -0.73 -10.03 -8.77
N MET A 19 -0.43 -9.78 -10.02
CA MET A 19 -1.39 -9.46 -11.07
C MET A 19 -1.28 -10.46 -12.21
N GLY A 20 -2.40 -10.92 -12.71
CA GLY A 20 -2.48 -11.90 -13.78
C GLY A 20 -3.76 -11.75 -14.60
N MET A 21 -4.51 -12.83 -14.78
CA MET A 21 -5.81 -12.80 -15.45
C MET A 21 -6.87 -12.00 -14.67
N ASP A 22 -6.73 -11.99 -13.35
CA ASP A 22 -7.51 -11.16 -12.44
C ASP A 22 -6.61 -10.10 -11.80
N VAL A 23 -7.18 -8.97 -11.41
CA VAL A 23 -6.45 -7.88 -10.76
C VAL A 23 -5.74 -8.34 -9.48
N HIS A 24 -6.40 -9.16 -8.66
CA HIS A 24 -5.77 -9.95 -7.59
C HIS A 24 -5.62 -11.38 -8.10
N ASP A 25 -4.45 -11.71 -8.62
CA ASP A 25 -4.25 -12.97 -9.30
C ASP A 25 -4.49 -14.16 -8.38
N MET A 26 -5.31 -15.10 -8.85
CA MET A 26 -5.68 -16.35 -8.17
C MET A 26 -6.12 -16.19 -6.70
N GLU A 27 -6.73 -15.08 -6.32
CA GLU A 27 -7.14 -14.78 -4.94
C GLU A 27 -8.07 -15.84 -4.34
N ASN A 28 -8.83 -16.53 -5.17
CA ASN A 28 -9.71 -17.64 -4.79
C ASN A 28 -8.96 -18.88 -4.26
N LEU A 29 -7.65 -18.98 -4.48
CA LEU A 29 -6.79 -20.03 -3.92
C LEU A 29 -6.22 -19.70 -2.54
N ASP A 30 -6.62 -18.57 -1.96
CA ASP A 30 -6.11 -17.99 -0.73
C ASP A 30 -4.76 -17.27 -0.89
N GLN A 31 -4.68 -16.05 -0.35
CA GLN A 31 -3.49 -15.18 -0.39
C GLN A 31 -2.23 -15.85 0.16
N ILE A 32 -2.38 -16.70 1.18
CA ILE A 32 -1.26 -17.46 1.77
C ILE A 32 -0.58 -18.37 0.74
N ASN A 33 -1.32 -18.85 -0.24
CA ASN A 33 -0.81 -19.75 -1.25
C ASN A 33 -0.26 -19.03 -2.49
N VAL A 34 -0.75 -17.82 -2.75
CA VAL A 34 -0.38 -17.04 -3.95
C VAL A 34 0.74 -16.05 -3.65
N GLY A 35 0.58 -15.22 -2.65
CA GLY A 35 1.47 -14.11 -2.33
C GLY A 35 2.56 -14.44 -1.30
N PHE A 36 2.57 -15.64 -0.74
CA PHE A 36 3.53 -16.05 0.29
C PHE A 36 4.17 -17.41 -0.05
N ASP A 37 5.24 -17.75 0.64
CA ASP A 37 5.95 -19.02 0.54
C ASP A 37 6.22 -19.64 1.92
N ALA A 38 7.05 -20.68 1.98
CA ALA A 38 7.36 -21.36 3.24
C ALA A 38 8.19 -20.50 4.21
N GLU A 39 8.93 -19.53 3.70
CA GLU A 39 9.84 -18.68 4.48
C GLU A 39 9.16 -17.38 4.92
N THR A 40 8.15 -16.94 4.17
CA THR A 40 7.44 -15.67 4.40
C THR A 40 5.99 -15.95 4.72
N ARG A 41 5.50 -15.45 5.87
CA ARG A 41 4.10 -15.58 6.28
C ARG A 41 3.59 -14.26 6.81
N PRO A 42 2.32 -13.89 6.55
CA PRO A 42 1.77 -12.66 7.06
C PRO A 42 1.66 -12.69 8.59
N ARG A 43 1.86 -11.55 9.23
CA ARG A 43 1.51 -11.36 10.65
C ARG A 43 0.03 -11.03 10.75
N LEU A 44 -0.77 -12.02 11.10
CA LEU A 44 -2.23 -11.89 11.19
C LEU A 44 -2.70 -11.18 12.46
N ASP A 45 -1.82 -11.01 13.43
CA ASP A 45 -2.08 -10.41 14.74
C ASP A 45 -1.89 -8.87 14.77
N GLN A 46 -1.33 -8.29 13.72
CA GLN A 46 -1.07 -6.86 13.64
C GLN A 46 -1.99 -6.19 12.63
N PHE A 47 -2.65 -5.09 13.05
CA PHE A 47 -3.45 -4.26 12.14
C PHE A 47 -2.61 -3.76 10.96
N GLY A 48 -3.19 -3.79 9.76
CA GLY A 48 -2.52 -3.39 8.51
C GLY A 48 -1.64 -4.49 7.88
N THR A 49 -1.18 -5.50 8.65
CA THR A 49 -0.40 -6.62 8.12
C THR A 49 -1.22 -7.88 7.89
N ASN A 50 -2.39 -7.98 8.48
CA ASN A 50 -3.30 -9.11 8.31
C ASN A 50 -3.98 -9.17 6.93
N CYS A 51 -3.91 -8.10 6.15
CA CYS A 51 -4.45 -8.01 4.80
C CYS A 51 -3.36 -7.89 3.71
N LEU A 52 -2.11 -8.20 4.05
CA LEU A 52 -1.02 -8.24 3.06
C LEU A 52 -1.28 -9.35 2.04
N ARG A 53 -1.16 -9.01 0.76
CA ARG A 53 -1.32 -9.94 -0.37
C ARG A 53 0.00 -10.45 -0.93
N MET A 54 1.12 -9.81 -0.61
CA MET A 54 2.44 -10.14 -1.14
C MET A 54 3.51 -10.03 -0.07
N GLY A 55 4.21 -11.12 0.17
CA GLY A 55 5.32 -11.18 1.12
C GLY A 55 6.44 -12.12 0.65
N ARG A 56 6.22 -12.85 -0.47
CA ARG A 56 7.25 -13.73 -1.05
C ARG A 56 8.35 -12.94 -1.75
N ARG A 57 9.48 -13.57 -1.95
CA ARG A 57 10.58 -12.98 -2.74
C ARG A 57 10.12 -12.73 -4.16
N LEU A 58 10.43 -11.55 -4.68
CA LEU A 58 10.18 -11.21 -6.08
C LEU A 58 11.11 -12.02 -6.99
N GLU A 59 10.55 -12.59 -8.05
CA GLU A 59 11.27 -13.39 -9.04
C GLU A 59 11.09 -12.80 -10.44
N GLU A 60 12.08 -12.96 -11.30
CA GLU A 60 12.01 -12.52 -12.70
C GLU A 60 10.77 -13.10 -13.39
N GLY A 61 10.03 -12.26 -14.07
CA GLY A 61 8.79 -12.62 -14.76
C GLY A 61 7.51 -12.36 -13.96
N PHE A 62 7.60 -12.05 -12.67
CA PHE A 62 6.42 -11.66 -11.90
C PHE A 62 5.87 -10.31 -12.38
N VAL A 63 4.57 -10.24 -12.50
CA VAL A 63 3.84 -8.98 -12.66
C VAL A 63 3.15 -8.69 -11.34
N VAL A 64 3.44 -7.51 -10.79
CA VAL A 64 2.93 -7.07 -9.49
C VAL A 64 2.50 -5.62 -9.55
N THR A 65 1.56 -5.23 -8.69
CA THR A 65 1.26 -3.82 -8.45
C THR A 65 2.31 -3.20 -7.54
N ASP A 66 2.54 -1.88 -7.68
CA ASP A 66 3.25 -1.03 -6.73
C ASP A 66 2.31 0.14 -6.40
N GLU A 67 1.66 0.07 -5.24
CA GLU A 67 0.51 0.90 -4.87
C GLU A 67 0.69 1.63 -3.53
N PRO A 68 1.76 2.42 -3.36
CA PRO A 68 1.94 3.22 -2.16
C PRO A 68 0.79 4.21 -1.98
N GLY A 69 0.27 4.29 -0.75
CA GLY A 69 -0.81 5.19 -0.41
C GLY A 69 -0.63 5.82 0.96
N ILE A 70 -1.20 7.01 1.14
CA ILE A 70 -1.31 7.68 2.44
C ILE A 70 -2.77 8.02 2.66
N TYR A 71 -3.31 7.60 3.81
CA TYR A 71 -4.71 7.77 4.18
C TYR A 71 -4.82 8.41 5.55
N PHE A 72 -5.82 9.29 5.72
CA PHE A 72 -6.20 9.87 6.99
C PHE A 72 -7.64 9.45 7.27
N ILE A 73 -7.80 8.38 8.05
CA ILE A 73 -9.08 7.76 8.36
C ILE A 73 -9.57 8.30 9.70
N PRO A 74 -10.59 9.19 9.75
CA PRO A 74 -11.01 9.85 10.99
C PRO A 74 -11.31 8.87 12.12
N ALA A 75 -12.07 7.81 11.85
CA ALA A 75 -12.42 6.81 12.85
C ALA A 75 -11.19 6.09 13.43
N LEU A 76 -10.16 5.81 12.61
CA LEU A 76 -8.93 5.18 13.06
C LEU A 76 -8.09 6.14 13.92
N ILE A 77 -8.02 7.41 13.52
CA ILE A 77 -7.34 8.47 14.28
C ILE A 77 -7.99 8.61 15.67
N ASP A 78 -9.32 8.65 15.74
CA ASP A 78 -10.06 8.76 16.98
C ASP A 78 -9.85 7.56 17.91
N ASP A 79 -9.91 6.35 17.36
CA ASP A 79 -9.73 5.11 18.11
C ASP A 79 -8.30 5.01 18.70
N TRP A 80 -7.28 5.28 17.89
CA TRP A 80 -5.89 5.20 18.34
C TRP A 80 -5.55 6.32 19.32
N LYS A 81 -6.10 7.50 19.14
CA LYS A 81 -5.95 8.61 20.09
C LYS A 81 -6.58 8.26 21.43
N ALA A 82 -7.79 7.72 21.42
CA ALA A 82 -8.50 7.35 22.65
C ALA A 82 -7.83 6.20 23.41
N SER A 83 -7.31 5.21 22.68
CA SER A 83 -6.60 4.06 23.27
C SER A 83 -5.14 4.34 23.63
N GLY A 84 -4.55 5.42 23.11
CA GLY A 84 -3.12 5.69 23.21
C GLY A 84 -2.24 4.77 22.36
N HIS A 85 -2.82 4.06 21.38
CA HIS A 85 -2.09 3.12 20.55
C HIS A 85 -1.02 3.84 19.71
N CYS A 86 0.23 3.39 19.82
CA CYS A 86 1.39 3.98 19.14
C CYS A 86 1.61 5.49 19.41
N ALA A 87 1.15 6.02 20.54
CA ALA A 87 1.20 7.45 20.86
C ALA A 87 2.63 8.04 20.85
N GLU A 88 3.63 7.23 21.12
CA GLU A 88 5.04 7.63 21.06
C GLU A 88 5.56 7.92 19.64
N PHE A 89 4.83 7.47 18.61
CA PHE A 89 5.21 7.63 17.20
C PHE A 89 4.29 8.58 16.44
N LEU A 90 3.11 8.93 16.99
CA LEU A 90 2.04 9.64 16.29
C LEU A 90 1.77 11.00 16.91
N ASN A 91 1.72 12.03 16.09
CA ASN A 91 1.30 13.36 16.52
C ASN A 91 -0.21 13.51 16.25
N PHE A 92 -1.03 13.12 17.22
CA PHE A 92 -2.49 13.17 17.09
C PHE A 92 -3.04 14.57 16.88
N ASP A 93 -2.42 15.63 17.42
CA ASP A 93 -2.86 16.99 17.21
C ASP A 93 -2.69 17.42 15.74
N MET A 94 -1.61 16.97 15.09
CA MET A 94 -1.46 17.16 13.65
C MET A 94 -2.44 16.29 12.86
N LEU A 95 -2.67 15.04 13.25
CA LEU A 95 -3.61 14.14 12.57
C LEU A 95 -5.03 14.69 12.56
N GLU A 96 -5.47 15.37 13.61
CA GLU A 96 -6.77 16.04 13.65
C GLU A 96 -6.95 17.02 12.48
N THR A 97 -5.89 17.73 12.08
CA THR A 97 -5.95 18.70 10.99
C THR A 97 -6.06 18.09 9.59
N TYR A 98 -5.82 16.76 9.47
CA TYR A 98 -5.89 16.02 8.20
C TYR A 98 -7.13 15.16 8.04
N LYS A 99 -8.06 15.15 9.01
CA LYS A 99 -9.25 14.29 8.96
C LYS A 99 -10.14 14.51 7.73
N ASP A 100 -10.13 15.71 7.17
CA ASP A 100 -10.92 16.03 5.97
C ASP A 100 -10.16 15.80 4.66
N PHE A 101 -8.90 15.35 4.73
CA PHE A 101 -8.08 15.10 3.53
C PHE A 101 -8.50 13.83 2.77
N GLY A 102 -8.88 12.77 3.49
CA GLY A 102 -9.15 11.46 2.89
C GLY A 102 -7.87 10.67 2.66
N GLY A 103 -7.49 10.46 1.42
CA GLY A 103 -6.27 9.73 1.07
C GLY A 103 -5.90 9.88 -0.39
N ILE A 104 -4.67 9.46 -0.70
CA ILE A 104 -4.16 9.39 -2.07
C ILE A 104 -3.32 8.13 -2.23
N ARG A 105 -3.46 7.45 -3.37
CA ARG A 105 -2.63 6.32 -3.79
C ARG A 105 -2.15 6.55 -5.21
N ILE A 106 -0.88 6.23 -5.45
CA ILE A 106 -0.30 6.11 -6.78
C ILE A 106 -0.12 4.63 -7.01
N GLU A 107 -0.53 4.12 -8.16
CA GLU A 107 -0.48 2.70 -8.46
C GLU A 107 0.09 2.48 -9.86
N ASP A 108 1.12 1.67 -9.93
CA ASP A 108 1.78 1.25 -11.16
C ASP A 108 1.81 -0.28 -11.23
N ASP A 109 1.71 -0.83 -12.44
CA ASP A 109 1.96 -2.24 -12.72
C ASP A 109 3.40 -2.42 -13.18
N VAL A 110 4.10 -3.36 -12.56
CA VAL A 110 5.51 -3.59 -12.85
C VAL A 110 5.80 -5.06 -13.19
N LEU A 111 6.61 -5.26 -14.20
CA LEU A 111 7.23 -6.54 -14.50
C LEU A 111 8.58 -6.61 -13.78
N ILE A 112 8.76 -7.63 -12.95
CA ILE A 112 10.04 -7.91 -12.29
C ILE A 112 11.03 -8.46 -13.32
N THR A 113 12.19 -7.85 -13.40
CA THR A 113 13.29 -8.25 -14.28
C THR A 113 14.47 -8.78 -13.47
N LYS A 114 15.47 -9.32 -14.14
CA LYS A 114 16.67 -9.85 -13.48
C LYS A 114 17.36 -8.86 -12.56
N ASP A 115 17.40 -7.57 -12.95
CA ASP A 115 18.20 -6.55 -12.26
C ASP A 115 17.33 -5.39 -11.70
N GLY A 116 15.99 -5.53 -11.71
CA GLY A 116 15.08 -4.50 -11.23
C GLY A 116 13.65 -4.73 -11.66
N CYS A 117 12.99 -3.70 -12.15
CA CYS A 117 11.63 -3.80 -12.69
C CYS A 117 11.44 -2.89 -13.91
N ARG A 118 10.40 -3.19 -14.68
CA ARG A 118 9.95 -2.38 -15.80
C ARG A 118 8.48 -2.04 -15.63
N PHE A 119 8.13 -0.76 -15.69
CA PHE A 119 6.74 -0.32 -15.74
C PHE A 119 6.01 -0.90 -16.94
N LEU A 120 4.78 -1.33 -16.75
CA LEU A 120 3.88 -1.73 -17.80
C LEU A 120 3.06 -0.51 -18.26
N GLY A 121 2.86 -0.40 -19.58
CA GLY A 121 2.29 0.79 -20.19
C GLY A 121 3.36 1.63 -20.90
N GLU A 122 2.94 2.37 -21.94
CA GLU A 122 3.84 3.20 -22.74
C GLU A 122 4.11 4.53 -22.05
N ASP A 123 3.05 5.17 -21.55
CA ASP A 123 3.11 6.48 -20.91
C ASP A 123 2.61 6.39 -19.46
N ARG A 124 3.42 6.89 -18.54
CA ARG A 124 3.03 7.01 -17.15
C ARG A 124 2.10 8.20 -16.97
N ILE A 125 1.00 8.01 -16.24
CA ILE A 125 0.11 9.12 -15.88
C ILE A 125 0.86 10.17 -15.03
N PRO A 126 0.50 11.44 -15.10
CA PRO A 126 1.05 12.47 -14.23
C PRO A 126 0.87 12.11 -12.74
N TYR A 127 1.94 12.17 -11.95
CA TYR A 127 1.91 11.88 -10.51
C TYR A 127 2.59 12.96 -9.66
N HIS A 128 3.41 13.83 -10.25
CA HIS A 128 3.90 15.01 -9.56
C HIS A 128 2.80 16.08 -9.49
N PRO A 129 2.63 16.80 -8.38
CA PRO A 129 1.57 17.78 -8.22
C PRO A 129 1.47 18.79 -9.36
N LYS A 130 2.61 19.34 -9.81
CA LYS A 130 2.64 20.29 -10.93
C LYS A 130 2.15 19.68 -12.24
N ASP A 131 2.58 18.47 -12.55
CA ASP A 131 2.20 17.79 -13.79
C ASP A 131 0.70 17.47 -13.79
N VAL A 132 0.15 17.09 -12.63
CA VAL A 132 -1.29 16.87 -12.45
C VAL A 132 -2.07 18.17 -12.62
N GLU A 133 -1.62 19.26 -11.99
CA GLU A 133 -2.24 20.59 -12.11
C GLU A 133 -2.23 21.08 -13.55
N GLU A 134 -1.10 20.95 -14.25
CA GLU A 134 -0.96 21.31 -15.67
C GLU A 134 -1.85 20.45 -16.58
N PHE A 135 -1.92 19.15 -16.33
CA PHE A 135 -2.78 18.24 -17.08
C PHE A 135 -4.26 18.60 -16.91
N MET A 136 -4.70 18.85 -15.68
CA MET A 136 -6.08 19.25 -15.38
C MET A 136 -6.46 20.63 -15.92
N ALA A 137 -5.49 21.56 -15.98
CA ALA A 137 -5.73 22.91 -16.52
C ALA A 137 -5.86 22.92 -18.05
N ASN A 138 -5.30 21.92 -18.74
CA ASN A 138 -5.26 21.86 -20.21
C ASN A 138 -6.31 20.88 -20.81
N ASN A 139 -7.07 20.19 -19.99
CA ASN A 139 -8.13 19.26 -20.37
C ASN A 139 -9.45 19.57 -19.66
#